data_55a1d3972f21e176eea8470264002ae7
#
_entry.id   55a1d3972f21e176eea8470264002ae7
#
_cell.length_a   1.000
_cell.length_b   1.000
_cell.length_c   1.000
_cell.angle_alpha   90.00
_cell.angle_beta   90.00
_cell.angle_gamma   90.00
#
_symmetry.space_group_name_H-M   'P 1'
#
loop_
_entity.id
_entity.type
_entity.pdbx_description
1 polymer ?
#
loop_
_entity_poly.entity_id
_entity_poly.type
_entity_poly.pdbx_seq_one_letter_code
_entity_poly.pdbx_strand_id
1 'polypeptide(L)'
;MPNAEWLAQINEDIIDPDLPIVDPHHHFWHDGPPRGFPYLLEHLRRDTNAGHRIEKTVFVEANAEYKKEGPEEMRPVGETEFVANLAAQSAQGTGATVAAIVGHANMSLGANVKPVLEAHIEAGQGLFRGIRHSGALDKRPED
;
A
#
# COMPACT_ATOMS: atom_id res chain seq x y z
N MET A 1 9.01 15.04 4.97
CA MET A 1 9.16 15.02 3.51
C MET A 1 10.60 14.67 3.15
N PRO A 2 10.83 13.90 2.07
CA PRO A 2 12.18 13.76 1.55
C PRO A 2 12.78 15.14 1.32
N ASN A 3 14.09 15.28 1.55
CA ASN A 3 14.78 16.54 1.33
C ASN A 3 14.81 16.84 -0.18
N ALA A 4 13.93 17.72 -0.64
CA ALA A 4 13.77 18.07 -2.05
C ALA A 4 15.08 18.67 -2.63
N GLU A 5 15.83 19.44 -1.85
CA GLU A 5 17.11 20.02 -2.27
C GLU A 5 18.16 18.91 -2.50
N TRP A 6 18.14 17.88 -1.66
CA TRP A 6 19.05 16.74 -1.83
C TRP A 6 18.69 15.92 -3.06
N LEU A 7 17.41 15.66 -3.29
CA LEU A 7 16.94 14.93 -4.46
C LEU A 7 17.20 15.68 -5.78
N ALA A 8 17.16 17.02 -5.78
CA ALA A 8 17.41 17.85 -6.95
C ALA A 8 18.88 17.94 -7.37
N GLN A 9 19.83 17.40 -6.59
CA GLN A 9 21.26 17.45 -6.91
C GLN A 9 21.64 16.57 -8.10
N ILE A 10 20.85 15.53 -8.37
CA ILE A 10 21.07 14.62 -9.51
C ILE A 10 19.77 14.59 -10.32
N ASN A 11 19.90 14.92 -11.60
CA ASN A 11 18.82 14.82 -12.58
C ASN A 11 19.34 14.00 -13.76
N GLU A 12 18.83 12.78 -13.90
CA GLU A 12 19.23 11.83 -14.94
C GLU A 12 18.12 11.70 -15.97
N ASP A 13 18.49 11.57 -17.22
CA ASP A 13 17.55 11.27 -18.30
C ASP A 13 16.97 9.85 -18.14
N ILE A 14 15.68 9.71 -18.39
CA ILE A 14 15.03 8.40 -18.40
C ILE A 14 15.52 7.62 -19.62
N ILE A 15 16.16 6.48 -19.38
CA ILE A 15 16.79 5.68 -20.44
C ILE A 15 15.73 5.07 -21.38
N ASP A 16 14.62 4.58 -20.83
CA ASP A 16 13.53 3.97 -21.61
C ASP A 16 12.18 4.43 -21.05
N PRO A 17 11.67 5.59 -21.52
CA PRO A 17 10.40 6.16 -21.03
C PRO A 17 9.17 5.35 -21.43
N ASP A 18 9.27 4.53 -22.49
CA ASP A 18 8.15 3.74 -23.03
C ASP A 18 8.05 2.33 -22.45
N LEU A 19 9.04 1.92 -21.64
CA LEU A 19 9.01 0.62 -20.98
C LEU A 19 7.80 0.51 -20.04
N PRO A 20 6.87 -0.44 -20.26
CA PRO A 20 5.73 -0.60 -19.35
C PRO A 20 6.20 -1.19 -18.02
N ILE A 21 5.89 -0.47 -16.94
CA ILE A 21 6.33 -0.80 -15.58
C ILE A 21 5.11 -1.13 -14.71
N VAL A 22 5.24 -2.19 -13.91
CA VAL A 22 4.40 -2.44 -12.75
C VAL A 22 5.21 -2.10 -11.51
N ASP A 23 4.81 -1.05 -10.77
CA ASP A 23 5.41 -0.73 -9.48
C ASP A 23 4.86 -1.70 -8.41
N PRO A 24 5.67 -2.60 -7.86
CA PRO A 24 5.19 -3.67 -7.00
C PRO A 24 4.97 -3.24 -5.54
N HIS A 25 5.24 -1.98 -5.17
CA HIS A 25 5.26 -1.60 -3.77
C HIS A 25 5.06 -0.10 -3.52
N HIS A 26 3.84 0.30 -3.22
CA HIS A 26 3.54 1.61 -2.67
C HIS A 26 2.60 1.50 -1.47
N HIS A 27 2.36 2.63 -0.81
CA HIS A 27 1.49 2.76 0.35
C HIS A 27 0.55 3.94 0.19
N PHE A 28 -0.54 3.98 0.98
CA PHE A 28 -1.40 5.15 1.14
C PHE A 28 -1.59 5.46 2.62
N TRP A 29 -1.72 6.73 2.95
CA TRP A 29 -2.06 7.20 4.30
C TRP A 29 -2.57 8.64 4.25
N HIS A 30 -3.41 8.99 5.22
CA HIS A 30 -3.82 10.37 5.48
C HIS A 30 -2.75 11.16 6.24
N ASP A 31 -2.92 12.49 6.32
CA ASP A 31 -2.06 13.34 7.15
C ASP A 31 -2.18 12.96 8.63
N GLY A 32 -1.07 13.07 9.35
CA GLY A 32 -1.02 12.79 10.77
C GLY A 32 0.22 12.01 11.21
N PRO A 33 0.40 11.86 12.54
CA PRO A 33 1.47 11.06 13.09
C PRO A 33 1.40 9.59 12.60
N PRO A 34 2.55 8.93 12.40
CA PRO A 34 3.92 9.45 12.57
C PRO A 34 4.49 10.14 11.31
N ARG A 35 3.76 10.18 10.20
CA ARG A 35 4.30 10.58 8.90
C ARG A 35 4.28 12.09 8.65
N GLY A 36 3.24 12.80 9.18
CA GLY A 36 3.13 14.25 9.11
C GLY A 36 2.85 14.84 7.72
N PHE A 37 2.45 14.01 6.74
CA PHE A 37 2.00 14.41 5.43
C PHE A 37 1.14 13.29 4.80
N PRO A 38 0.15 13.61 3.96
CA PRO A 38 -0.66 12.61 3.28
C PRO A 38 0.07 12.02 2.07
N TYR A 39 -0.22 10.77 1.75
CA TYR A 39 0.09 10.17 0.47
C TYR A 39 -1.12 9.38 -0.03
N LEU A 40 -1.86 9.97 -0.94
CA LEU A 40 -3.11 9.46 -1.50
C LEU A 40 -3.02 9.34 -3.02
N LEU A 41 -4.13 9.03 -3.68
CA LEU A 41 -4.16 8.76 -5.12
C LEU A 41 -3.61 9.91 -5.98
N GLU A 42 -3.85 11.16 -5.61
CA GLU A 42 -3.29 12.32 -6.30
C GLU A 42 -1.76 12.39 -6.23
N HIS A 43 -1.21 12.02 -5.08
CA HIS A 43 0.25 11.98 -4.90
C HIS A 43 0.87 10.85 -5.72
N LEU A 44 0.26 9.64 -5.68
CA LEU A 44 0.66 8.52 -6.50
C LEU A 44 0.63 8.86 -8.00
N ARG A 45 -0.46 9.51 -8.47
CA ARG A 45 -0.59 9.93 -9.87
C ARG A 45 0.49 10.92 -10.28
N ARG A 46 0.81 11.89 -9.43
CA ARG A 46 1.91 12.83 -9.70
C ARG A 46 3.23 12.09 -9.87
N ASP A 47 3.52 11.15 -8.97
CA ASP A 47 4.80 10.45 -8.95
C ASP A 47 4.89 9.43 -10.11
N THR A 48 3.81 8.70 -10.41
CA THR A 48 3.79 7.73 -11.53
C THR A 48 3.76 8.40 -12.91
N ASN A 49 3.37 9.69 -13.00
CA ASN A 49 3.40 10.46 -14.25
C ASN A 49 4.69 11.28 -14.41
N ALA A 50 5.72 11.05 -13.60
CA ALA A 50 6.96 11.83 -13.63
C ALA A 50 7.93 11.43 -14.75
N GLY A 51 7.46 10.70 -15.78
CA GLY A 51 8.20 10.43 -17.02
C GLY A 51 8.39 8.96 -17.38
N HIS A 52 8.32 8.04 -16.42
CA HIS A 52 8.26 6.60 -16.69
C HIS A 52 6.83 6.17 -17.03
N ARG A 53 6.69 5.12 -17.83
CA ARG A 53 5.39 4.52 -18.18
C ARG A 53 4.96 3.52 -17.09
N ILE A 54 4.49 4.02 -15.95
CA ILE A 54 3.94 3.17 -14.89
C ILE A 54 2.47 2.88 -15.20
N GLU A 55 2.14 1.63 -15.51
CA GLU A 55 0.78 1.23 -15.87
C GLU A 55 -0.03 0.74 -14.68
N LYS A 56 0.61 0.02 -13.78
CA LYS A 56 -0.02 -0.59 -12.60
C LYS A 56 0.84 -0.45 -11.38
N THR A 57 0.18 -0.44 -10.22
CA THR A 57 0.85 -0.46 -8.92
C THR A 57 0.28 -1.53 -8.01
N VAL A 58 1.06 -1.97 -7.03
CA VAL A 58 0.62 -2.88 -5.97
C VAL A 58 0.71 -2.15 -4.64
N PHE A 59 -0.44 -2.01 -3.98
CA PHE A 59 -0.47 -1.50 -2.62
C PHE A 59 0.03 -2.57 -1.64
N VAL A 60 0.89 -2.18 -0.72
CA VAL A 60 1.33 -3.01 0.41
C VAL A 60 0.91 -2.34 1.71
N GLU A 61 0.46 -3.12 2.68
CA GLU A 61 -0.01 -2.63 3.98
C GLU A 61 0.95 -1.62 4.62
N ALA A 62 0.39 -0.64 5.35
CA ALA A 62 1.14 0.44 5.97
C ALA A 62 0.61 0.85 7.36
N ASN A 63 -0.24 0.04 7.96
CA ASN A 63 -0.96 0.33 9.20
C ASN A 63 -1.81 1.61 9.11
N ALA A 64 -2.39 1.88 7.95
CA ALA A 64 -3.27 3.01 7.73
C ALA A 64 -4.75 2.56 7.80
N GLU A 65 -5.63 3.44 8.26
CA GLU A 65 -7.09 3.26 8.23
C GLU A 65 -7.59 1.93 8.85
N TYR A 66 -6.90 1.40 9.84
CA TYR A 66 -7.38 0.26 10.60
C TYR A 66 -8.69 0.59 11.32
N LYS A 67 -9.63 -0.36 11.36
CA LYS A 67 -10.88 -0.19 12.12
C LYS A 67 -10.57 0.12 13.58
N LYS A 68 -11.27 1.11 14.13
CA LYS A 68 -11.09 1.53 15.53
C LYS A 68 -11.82 0.61 16.51
N GLU A 69 -12.85 -0.07 16.01
CA GLU A 69 -13.75 -0.93 16.79
C GLU A 69 -13.71 -2.37 16.24
N GLY A 70 -14.29 -3.29 16.98
CA GLY A 70 -14.35 -4.72 16.65
C GLY A 70 -13.12 -5.51 17.10
N PRO A 71 -13.09 -6.81 16.80
CA PRO A 71 -11.98 -7.70 17.14
C PRO A 71 -10.65 -7.17 16.60
N GLU A 72 -9.60 -7.24 17.40
CA GLU A 72 -8.29 -6.67 17.06
C GLU A 72 -7.74 -7.26 15.76
N GLU A 73 -7.87 -8.55 15.59
CA GLU A 73 -7.41 -9.28 14.40
C GLU A 73 -8.12 -8.85 13.11
N MET A 74 -9.34 -8.29 13.21
CA MET A 74 -10.13 -7.82 12.07
C MET A 74 -9.88 -6.35 11.71
N ARG A 75 -9.22 -5.59 12.57
CA ARG A 75 -8.98 -4.15 12.34
C ARG A 75 -8.20 -3.85 11.05
N PRO A 76 -7.20 -4.66 10.67
CA PRO A 76 -6.45 -4.42 9.41
C PRO A 76 -7.31 -4.48 8.14
N VAL A 77 -8.48 -5.13 8.19
CA VAL A 77 -9.41 -5.18 7.05
C VAL A 77 -9.86 -3.79 6.61
N GLY A 78 -9.93 -2.83 7.54
CA GLY A 78 -10.24 -1.42 7.24
C GLY A 78 -9.29 -0.79 6.23
N GLU A 79 -8.00 -1.09 6.32
CA GLU A 79 -7.02 -0.62 5.33
C GLU A 79 -7.32 -1.20 3.93
N THR A 80 -7.69 -2.47 3.83
CA THR A 80 -8.06 -3.08 2.56
C THR A 80 -9.32 -2.44 1.97
N GLU A 81 -10.34 -2.15 2.79
CA GLU A 81 -11.55 -1.42 2.36
C GLU A 81 -11.20 -0.02 1.83
N PHE A 82 -10.37 0.71 2.55
CA PHE A 82 -9.89 2.03 2.15
C PHE A 82 -9.17 1.99 0.80
N VAL A 83 -8.23 1.06 0.64
CA VAL A 83 -7.44 0.94 -0.59
C VAL A 83 -8.27 0.45 -1.76
N ALA A 84 -9.23 -0.46 -1.56
CA ALA A 84 -10.15 -0.89 -2.61
C ALA A 84 -10.96 0.28 -3.19
N ASN A 85 -11.38 1.23 -2.33
CA ASN A 85 -12.05 2.45 -2.77
C ASN A 85 -11.13 3.36 -3.60
N LEU A 86 -9.87 3.53 -3.21
CA LEU A 86 -8.89 4.30 -3.98
C LEU A 86 -8.54 3.60 -5.31
N ALA A 87 -8.46 2.28 -5.31
CA ALA A 87 -8.24 1.49 -6.52
C ALA A 87 -9.38 1.66 -7.54
N ALA A 88 -10.63 1.62 -7.08
CA ALA A 88 -11.79 1.90 -7.93
C ALA A 88 -11.74 3.31 -8.55
N GLN A 89 -11.30 4.32 -7.80
CA GLN A 89 -11.08 5.67 -8.30
C GLN A 89 -9.91 5.75 -9.29
N SER A 90 -8.83 4.98 -9.04
CA SER A 90 -7.68 4.94 -9.97
C SER A 90 -8.09 4.39 -11.35
N ALA A 91 -8.96 3.39 -11.38
CA ALA A 91 -9.45 2.77 -12.61
C ALA A 91 -10.36 3.68 -13.46
N GLN A 92 -10.93 4.74 -12.87
CA GLN A 92 -11.81 5.69 -13.58
C GLN A 92 -11.05 6.89 -14.17
N GLY A 93 -9.77 7.04 -13.85
CA GLY A 93 -8.94 8.17 -14.27
C GLY A 93 -7.89 7.80 -15.30
N THR A 94 -6.99 8.74 -15.53
CA THR A 94 -5.77 8.54 -16.33
C THR A 94 -4.58 8.23 -15.43
N GLY A 95 -3.59 7.51 -15.95
CA GLY A 95 -2.36 7.13 -15.27
C GLY A 95 -2.40 5.70 -14.68
N ALA A 96 -1.46 5.42 -13.82
CA ALA A 96 -1.32 4.09 -13.22
C ALA A 96 -2.53 3.68 -12.39
N THR A 97 -2.91 2.40 -12.49
CA THR A 97 -4.01 1.83 -11.69
C THR A 97 -3.49 1.00 -10.53
N VAL A 98 -4.14 1.08 -9.39
CA VAL A 98 -3.89 0.16 -8.27
C VAL A 98 -4.49 -1.20 -8.61
N ALA A 99 -3.67 -2.16 -8.95
CA ALA A 99 -4.07 -3.45 -9.53
C ALA A 99 -4.05 -4.62 -8.54
N ALA A 100 -3.43 -4.44 -7.39
CA ALA A 100 -3.38 -5.46 -6.35
C ALA A 100 -3.22 -4.84 -4.96
N ILE A 101 -3.67 -5.58 -3.94
CA ILE A 101 -3.60 -5.22 -2.54
C ILE A 101 -2.94 -6.36 -1.76
N VAL A 102 -1.90 -6.03 -1.02
CA VAL A 102 -1.28 -6.87 0.01
C VAL A 102 -1.63 -6.27 1.37
N GLY A 103 -2.51 -6.91 2.11
CA GLY A 103 -2.97 -6.46 3.42
C GLY A 103 -2.12 -6.99 4.57
N HIS A 104 -2.58 -6.77 5.80
CA HIS A 104 -1.98 -7.33 7.00
C HIS A 104 -2.89 -8.34 7.69
N ALA A 105 -2.34 -9.48 8.11
CA ALA A 105 -3.00 -10.38 9.03
C ALA A 105 -1.97 -10.98 10.00
N ASN A 106 -2.36 -11.14 11.27
CA ASN A 106 -1.51 -11.74 12.28
C ASN A 106 -1.43 -13.27 12.09
N MET A 107 -0.37 -13.74 11.48
CA MET A 107 -0.16 -15.18 11.22
C MET A 107 0.10 -15.99 12.48
N SER A 108 0.40 -15.36 13.63
CA SER A 108 0.52 -16.06 14.92
C SER A 108 -0.80 -16.65 15.43
N LEU A 109 -1.92 -16.26 14.82
CA LEU A 109 -3.24 -16.84 15.08
C LEU A 109 -3.38 -18.29 14.60
N GLY A 110 -2.44 -18.79 13.79
CA GLY A 110 -2.50 -20.14 13.21
C GLY A 110 -3.79 -20.31 12.39
N ALA A 111 -4.54 -21.38 12.61
CA ALA A 111 -5.78 -21.66 11.88
C ALA A 111 -6.87 -20.59 12.07
N ASN A 112 -6.82 -19.82 13.17
CA ASN A 112 -7.79 -18.76 13.46
C ASN A 112 -7.60 -17.52 12.57
N VAL A 113 -6.56 -17.45 11.75
CA VAL A 113 -6.39 -16.37 10.76
C VAL A 113 -7.36 -16.48 9.60
N LYS A 114 -7.94 -17.64 9.34
CA LYS A 114 -8.81 -17.88 8.18
C LYS A 114 -9.95 -16.85 8.04
N PRO A 115 -10.75 -16.53 9.07
CA PRO A 115 -11.81 -15.52 8.95
C PRO A 115 -11.28 -14.12 8.57
N VAL A 116 -10.07 -13.79 9.04
CA VAL A 116 -9.43 -12.49 8.70
C VAL A 116 -9.08 -12.46 7.21
N LEU A 117 -8.52 -13.54 6.67
CA LEU A 117 -8.19 -13.65 5.24
C LEU A 117 -9.45 -13.60 4.36
N GLU A 118 -10.53 -14.27 4.77
CA GLU A 118 -11.81 -14.23 4.07
C GLU A 118 -12.39 -12.82 4.05
N ALA A 119 -12.31 -12.08 5.16
CA ALA A 119 -12.73 -10.68 5.24
C ALA A 119 -11.89 -9.77 4.33
N HIS A 120 -10.58 -9.98 4.23
CA HIS A 120 -9.74 -9.26 3.27
C HIS A 120 -10.09 -9.56 1.82
N ILE A 121 -10.41 -10.82 1.49
CA ILE A 121 -10.83 -11.21 0.13
C ILE A 121 -12.11 -10.48 -0.25
N GLU A 122 -13.10 -10.42 0.65
CA GLU A 122 -14.34 -9.69 0.44
C GLU A 122 -14.10 -8.18 0.30
N ALA A 123 -13.39 -7.59 1.26
CA ALA A 123 -13.07 -6.15 1.29
C ALA A 123 -12.25 -5.69 0.07
N GLY A 124 -11.37 -6.55 -0.41
CA GLY A 124 -10.49 -6.26 -1.53
C GLY A 124 -11.15 -6.27 -2.91
N GLN A 125 -12.43 -6.65 -3.02
CA GLN A 125 -13.22 -6.58 -4.26
C GLN A 125 -12.49 -7.17 -5.48
N GLY A 126 -11.83 -8.30 -5.29
CA GLY A 126 -11.06 -8.98 -6.33
C GLY A 126 -9.63 -8.46 -6.53
N LEU A 127 -9.16 -7.49 -5.75
CA LEU A 127 -7.78 -6.97 -5.82
C LEU A 127 -6.86 -7.54 -4.74
N PHE A 128 -7.39 -8.14 -3.69
CA PHE A 128 -6.58 -8.74 -2.64
C PHE A 128 -5.78 -9.94 -3.16
N ARG A 129 -4.46 -9.97 -2.90
CA ARG A 129 -3.54 -11.02 -3.41
C ARG A 129 -2.74 -11.72 -2.32
N GLY A 130 -2.59 -11.11 -1.16
CA GLY A 130 -1.79 -11.70 -0.11
C GLY A 130 -1.69 -10.82 1.12
N ILE A 131 -0.88 -11.25 2.04
CA ILE A 131 -0.62 -10.52 3.29
C ILE A 131 0.87 -10.32 3.50
N ARG A 132 1.21 -9.25 4.22
CA ARG A 132 2.50 -9.04 4.82
C ARG A 132 2.36 -9.06 6.35
N HIS A 133 3.06 -9.98 6.99
CA HIS A 133 3.26 -9.99 8.44
C HIS A 133 4.75 -9.84 8.70
N SER A 134 5.15 -8.68 9.25
CA SER A 134 6.56 -8.39 9.48
C SER A 134 7.12 -9.29 10.57
N GLY A 135 8.23 -9.97 10.26
CA GLY A 135 9.05 -10.72 11.21
C GLY A 135 10.40 -10.06 11.48
N ALA A 136 10.48 -8.75 11.28
CA ALA A 136 11.75 -8.03 11.31
C ALA A 136 12.37 -7.87 12.72
N LEU A 137 11.61 -8.12 13.78
CA LEU A 137 12.10 -8.04 15.16
C LEU A 137 11.94 -9.40 15.84
N ASP A 138 13.07 -10.03 16.09
CA ASP A 138 13.18 -11.20 16.97
C ASP A 138 13.85 -10.75 18.28
N LYS A 139 13.08 -10.70 19.36
CA LYS A 139 13.61 -10.47 20.70
C LYS A 139 14.00 -11.80 21.30
N ARG A 140 15.28 -12.10 21.31
CA ARG A 140 15.80 -13.24 22.05
C ARG A 140 15.97 -12.88 23.53
N PRO A 141 15.76 -13.83 24.44
CA PRO A 141 15.89 -13.58 25.88
C PRO A 141 17.30 -13.14 26.31
N GLU A 142 18.30 -13.38 25.51
CA GLU A 142 19.71 -13.04 25.73
C GLU A 142 20.17 -11.73 25.08
N ASP A 143 19.32 -11.03 24.36
CA ASP A 143 19.52 -9.70 23.79
C ASP A 143 18.82 -8.64 24.67
#